data_55686e212a1cac8a5ab5f3e1f99ab212
#
_entry.id   55686e212a1cac8a5ab5f3e1f99ab212
#
_cell.length_a   1.000
_cell.length_b   1.000
_cell.length_c   1.000
_cell.angle_alpha   90.00
_cell.angle_beta   90.00
_cell.angle_gamma   90.00
#
_symmetry.space_group_name_H-M   'P 1'
#
loop_
_entity.id
_entity.type
_entity.pdbx_description
1 polymer ?
#
loop_
_entity_poly.entity_id
_entity_poly.type
_entity_poly.pdbx_seq_one_letter_code
_entity_poly.pdbx_strand_id
1 'polypeptide(L)'
;MSEPQSSGALAVEMAGLDVIPESERKGKPSDLFMPWFAANISVLGISWGSWVLGFGLSLAQAIVVSVVGVALSFVVCGLVAIAGKRGSAPTLVLSRAAFGFNGNRISAAISWILTVGWETFLAIMAVQATATVMGALGFTNHVVAQIIALILVVVLAAGSGILGFEAIMKVQTWITWATAALTTVYLVLVAPTIDFAVLSSRPSAPLTAVLGAGCMLLVGFGFGWINAAADYSRYLPRAASTRGVVGWTTLGAALPTVILVFFGILLVGSADESLSEAIGGDPIGALTTLLPTWFLVPFALVAILGLIGGIVMDIYSSGLSLLATGVPVSRPVATAIDGTIMTVGTIVVVFFADSFLTPFTAFLTTLGVVIAAWGGVMLADIALRHKDYDEPSLFTPSGRYGSVNWGAVASLIVGSLVGWGLVVNAKASWLSWQGYLLGPLGGREGDWAGANIGILLAMVVGFVGYWATSAGRVRAQEKLASRTYAQGVEEGER
;
A
#
# COMPACT_ATOMS: atom_id res chain seq x y z
N MET A 1 27.74 22.64 9.76
CA MET A 1 27.87 22.95 8.31
C MET A 1 27.97 21.62 7.62
N SER A 2 26.86 21.13 7.07
CA SER A 2 26.80 19.92 6.26
C SER A 2 27.28 20.30 4.83
N GLU A 3 28.23 19.57 4.29
CA GLU A 3 28.66 19.72 2.91
C GLU A 3 27.48 19.54 1.94
N PRO A 4 27.45 20.29 0.81
CA PRO A 4 26.40 20.10 -0.19
C PRO A 4 26.56 18.71 -0.81
N GLN A 5 25.52 17.88 -0.69
CA GLN A 5 25.48 16.57 -1.30
C GLN A 5 25.61 16.69 -2.82
N SER A 6 26.48 15.89 -3.40
CA SER A 6 26.73 15.81 -4.84
C SER A 6 25.42 15.39 -5.57
N SER A 7 24.90 16.28 -6.40
CA SER A 7 23.70 16.06 -7.23
C SER A 7 24.02 15.19 -8.46
N GLY A 8 24.49 13.98 -8.25
CA GLY A 8 24.60 12.97 -9.30
C GLY A 8 23.35 12.08 -9.31
N ALA A 9 22.75 11.85 -10.47
CA ALA A 9 21.56 11.01 -10.64
C ALA A 9 21.72 9.55 -10.14
N LEU A 10 22.92 9.16 -9.68
CA LEU A 10 23.28 7.85 -9.12
C LEU A 10 23.83 7.95 -7.69
N ALA A 11 23.69 9.11 -7.01
CA ALA A 11 24.15 9.25 -5.64
C ALA A 11 23.27 8.43 -4.68
N VAL A 12 23.89 7.68 -3.77
CA VAL A 12 23.19 6.97 -2.69
C VAL A 12 22.59 8.01 -1.74
N GLU A 13 21.27 7.98 -1.55
CA GLU A 13 20.58 8.88 -0.63
C GLU A 13 20.85 8.46 0.81
N MET A 14 21.52 9.31 1.58
CA MET A 14 21.82 9.10 2.99
C MET A 14 20.79 9.75 3.92
N ALA A 15 20.02 10.73 3.44
CA ALA A 15 18.96 11.40 4.19
C ALA A 15 17.73 10.46 4.29
N GLY A 16 17.42 9.97 5.50
CA GLY A 16 16.30 9.06 5.73
C GLY A 16 15.06 9.80 6.22
N LEU A 17 15.07 10.17 7.49
CA LEU A 17 13.88 10.70 8.20
C LEU A 17 13.81 12.24 8.18
N ASP A 18 14.74 12.93 7.55
CA ASP A 18 14.89 14.38 7.62
C ASP A 18 13.68 15.13 7.04
N VAL A 19 13.47 16.33 7.56
CA VAL A 19 12.50 17.28 7.02
C VAL A 19 13.06 17.90 5.75
N ILE A 20 12.22 17.98 4.71
CA ILE A 20 12.59 18.66 3.47
C ILE A 20 12.68 20.18 3.71
N PRO A 21 13.82 20.81 3.43
CA PRO A 21 13.99 22.25 3.59
C PRO A 21 12.97 23.05 2.77
N GLU A 22 12.54 24.21 3.27
CA GLU A 22 11.54 25.05 2.59
C GLU A 22 11.96 25.42 1.16
N SER A 23 13.27 25.62 0.92
CA SER A 23 13.84 25.92 -0.39
C SER A 23 13.70 24.80 -1.43
N GLU A 24 13.50 23.56 -0.98
CA GLU A 24 13.32 22.38 -1.82
C GLU A 24 11.85 22.02 -2.05
N ARG A 25 10.91 22.66 -1.35
CA ARG A 25 9.45 22.45 -1.48
C ARG A 25 8.90 23.20 -2.68
N LYS A 26 9.11 22.70 -3.89
CA LYS A 26 8.78 23.40 -5.15
C LYS A 26 7.66 22.73 -5.96
N GLY A 27 7.19 21.57 -5.52
CA GLY A 27 6.17 20.78 -6.22
C GLY A 27 4.80 21.46 -6.21
N LYS A 28 3.95 21.02 -7.10
CA LYS A 28 2.52 21.36 -7.14
C LYS A 28 1.69 20.09 -6.95
N PRO A 29 0.43 20.18 -6.47
CA PRO A 29 -0.40 19.01 -6.19
C PRO A 29 -0.52 18.01 -7.35
N SER A 30 -0.55 18.49 -8.60
CA SER A 30 -0.61 17.62 -9.79
C SER A 30 0.63 16.73 -9.96
N ASP A 31 1.75 17.07 -9.33
CA ASP A 31 2.96 16.27 -9.42
C ASP A 31 2.84 14.94 -8.64
N LEU A 32 1.84 14.85 -7.76
CA LEU A 32 1.47 13.60 -7.07
C LEU A 32 0.83 12.56 -8.00
N PHE A 33 0.28 12.98 -9.14
CA PHE A 33 -0.37 12.06 -10.07
C PHE A 33 0.58 10.95 -10.53
N MET A 34 1.77 11.32 -11.03
CA MET A 34 2.68 10.35 -11.65
C MET A 34 3.24 9.31 -10.69
N PRO A 35 3.74 9.66 -9.48
CA PRO A 35 4.18 8.65 -8.51
C PRO A 35 3.08 7.66 -8.15
N TRP A 36 1.85 8.15 -7.89
CA TRP A 36 0.74 7.30 -7.55
C TRP A 36 0.23 6.46 -8.73
N PHE A 37 0.23 7.00 -9.93
CA PHE A 37 -0.10 6.26 -11.15
C PHE A 37 0.94 5.14 -11.39
N ALA A 38 2.21 5.48 -11.26
CA ALA A 38 3.31 4.52 -11.43
C ALA A 38 3.26 3.37 -10.43
N ALA A 39 2.94 3.65 -9.17
CA ALA A 39 2.82 2.64 -8.13
C ALA A 39 1.64 1.67 -8.35
N ASN A 40 0.62 2.07 -9.10
CA ASN A 40 -0.62 1.33 -9.22
C ASN A 40 -0.92 0.82 -10.64
N ILE A 41 -0.14 1.20 -11.65
CA ILE A 41 -0.27 0.64 -12.99
C ILE A 41 0.50 -0.67 -13.09
N SER A 42 -0.14 -1.74 -12.69
CA SER A 42 0.41 -3.09 -12.76
C SER A 42 -0.61 -4.05 -13.35
N VAL A 43 -0.16 -4.95 -14.22
CA VAL A 43 -0.98 -6.04 -14.80
C VAL A 43 -1.67 -6.86 -13.70
N LEU A 44 -1.10 -6.93 -12.50
CA LEU A 44 -1.73 -7.52 -11.32
C LEU A 44 -3.15 -6.97 -11.06
N GLY A 45 -3.41 -5.71 -11.42
CA GLY A 45 -4.75 -5.12 -11.30
C GLY A 45 -5.83 -5.93 -12.02
N ILE A 46 -5.50 -6.61 -13.12
CA ILE A 46 -6.42 -7.48 -13.84
C ILE A 46 -6.78 -8.72 -13.00
N SER A 47 -5.81 -9.31 -12.33
CA SER A 47 -6.04 -10.50 -11.46
C SER A 47 -6.94 -10.19 -10.26
N TRP A 48 -6.96 -8.95 -9.78
CA TRP A 48 -7.91 -8.53 -8.75
C TRP A 48 -9.37 -8.65 -9.20
N GLY A 49 -9.65 -8.53 -10.50
CA GLY A 49 -10.99 -8.79 -11.04
C GLY A 49 -11.47 -10.22 -10.78
N SER A 50 -10.57 -11.23 -10.90
CA SER A 50 -10.86 -12.61 -10.52
C SER A 50 -11.21 -12.74 -9.04
N TRP A 51 -10.42 -12.14 -8.17
CA TRP A 51 -10.63 -12.22 -6.73
C TRP A 51 -11.92 -11.54 -6.28
N VAL A 52 -12.31 -10.43 -6.92
CA VAL A 52 -13.62 -9.77 -6.70
C VAL A 52 -14.77 -10.70 -7.11
N LEU A 53 -14.66 -11.36 -8.27
CA LEU A 53 -15.66 -12.31 -8.75
C LEU A 53 -15.75 -13.58 -7.88
N GLY A 54 -14.66 -13.94 -7.19
CA GLY A 54 -14.62 -15.03 -6.23
C GLY A 54 -15.58 -14.89 -5.05
N PHE A 55 -16.12 -13.68 -4.79
CA PHE A 55 -17.21 -13.45 -3.84
C PHE A 55 -18.60 -13.79 -4.40
N GLY A 56 -18.71 -14.32 -5.62
CA GLY A 56 -19.96 -14.69 -6.26
C GLY A 56 -20.82 -13.50 -6.74
N LEU A 57 -20.21 -12.33 -6.95
CA LEU A 57 -20.91 -11.10 -7.32
C LEU A 57 -21.47 -11.14 -8.74
N SER A 58 -22.62 -10.49 -8.94
CA SER A 58 -23.09 -10.14 -10.29
C SER A 58 -22.18 -9.09 -10.92
N LEU A 59 -22.23 -8.95 -12.26
CA LEU A 59 -21.43 -7.96 -12.98
C LEU A 59 -21.60 -6.54 -12.40
N ALA A 60 -22.84 -6.11 -12.16
CA ALA A 60 -23.13 -4.79 -11.62
C ALA A 60 -22.55 -4.60 -10.22
N GLN A 61 -22.69 -5.60 -9.33
CA GLN A 61 -22.12 -5.57 -7.99
C GLN A 61 -20.60 -5.51 -8.03
N ALA A 62 -19.96 -6.33 -8.86
CA ALA A 62 -18.51 -6.38 -9.01
C ALA A 62 -17.95 -5.04 -9.51
N ILE A 63 -18.60 -4.42 -10.51
CA ILE A 63 -18.19 -3.10 -11.03
C ILE A 63 -18.35 -2.03 -9.94
N VAL A 64 -19.53 -1.94 -9.32
CA VAL A 64 -19.82 -0.89 -8.33
C VAL A 64 -18.87 -1.00 -7.13
N VAL A 65 -18.71 -2.20 -6.57
CA VAL A 65 -17.83 -2.39 -5.41
C VAL A 65 -16.37 -2.11 -5.75
N SER A 66 -15.93 -2.42 -6.97
CA SER A 66 -14.57 -2.15 -7.41
C SER A 66 -14.32 -0.65 -7.57
N VAL A 67 -15.20 0.06 -8.25
CA VAL A 67 -15.06 1.52 -8.43
C VAL A 67 -15.11 2.23 -7.08
N VAL A 68 -16.11 1.93 -6.27
CA VAL A 68 -16.31 2.60 -4.97
C VAL A 68 -15.22 2.19 -3.97
N GLY A 69 -14.90 0.90 -3.87
CA GLY A 69 -13.91 0.37 -2.93
C GLY A 69 -12.51 0.91 -3.21
N VAL A 70 -12.07 0.87 -4.47
CA VAL A 70 -10.77 1.40 -4.89
C VAL A 70 -10.72 2.92 -4.69
N ALA A 71 -11.74 3.66 -5.16
CA ALA A 71 -11.75 5.11 -5.02
C ALA A 71 -11.73 5.54 -3.55
N LEU A 72 -12.58 4.93 -2.71
CA LEU A 72 -12.64 5.23 -1.28
C LEU A 72 -11.31 4.91 -0.57
N SER A 73 -10.70 3.79 -0.92
CA SER A 73 -9.40 3.38 -0.40
C SER A 73 -8.33 4.47 -0.64
N PHE A 74 -8.23 4.97 -1.86
CA PHE A 74 -7.26 6.01 -2.21
C PHE A 74 -7.66 7.43 -1.75
N VAL A 75 -8.95 7.71 -1.53
CA VAL A 75 -9.37 8.94 -0.83
C VAL A 75 -8.79 8.95 0.59
N VAL A 76 -8.85 7.83 1.31
CA VAL A 76 -8.24 7.71 2.65
C VAL A 76 -6.74 7.96 2.59
N CYS A 77 -6.05 7.37 1.61
CA CYS A 77 -4.63 7.62 1.35
C CYS A 77 -4.35 9.12 1.07
N GLY A 78 -5.14 9.75 0.21
CA GLY A 78 -5.05 11.18 -0.10
C GLY A 78 -5.27 12.08 1.12
N LEU A 79 -6.18 11.70 2.02
CA LEU A 79 -6.40 12.42 3.29
C LEU A 79 -5.18 12.32 4.21
N VAL A 80 -4.52 11.17 4.29
CA VAL A 80 -3.26 11.02 5.07
C VAL A 80 -2.13 11.80 4.40
N ALA A 81 -2.08 11.88 3.08
CA ALA A 81 -1.09 12.69 2.34
C ALA A 81 -1.11 14.18 2.70
N ILE A 82 -2.21 14.71 3.25
CA ILE A 82 -2.28 16.09 3.76
C ILE A 82 -1.17 16.36 4.78
N ALA A 83 -0.82 15.39 5.61
CA ALA A 83 0.21 15.52 6.62
C ALA A 83 1.57 15.87 6.00
N GLY A 84 1.93 15.33 4.82
CA GLY A 84 3.20 15.56 4.16
C GLY A 84 3.44 17.03 3.82
N LYS A 85 2.48 17.69 3.17
CA LYS A 85 2.61 19.13 2.86
C LYS A 85 2.65 20.02 4.12
N ARG A 86 2.08 19.56 5.25
CA ARG A 86 2.01 20.31 6.51
C ARG A 86 3.24 20.13 7.41
N GLY A 87 4.00 19.04 7.24
CA GLY A 87 5.13 18.72 8.10
C GLY A 87 6.42 18.34 7.36
N SER A 88 6.36 18.19 6.03
CA SER A 88 7.53 17.94 5.15
C SER A 88 8.47 16.81 5.59
N ALA A 89 7.94 15.82 6.27
CA ALA A 89 8.63 14.65 6.76
C ALA A 89 7.93 13.37 6.27
N PRO A 90 8.59 12.20 6.32
CA PRO A 90 7.96 10.92 6.02
C PRO A 90 6.74 10.63 6.91
N THR A 91 5.82 9.84 6.39
CA THR A 91 4.53 9.52 7.04
C THR A 91 4.70 9.05 8.48
N LEU A 92 5.65 8.15 8.72
CA LEU A 92 5.91 7.60 10.05
C LEU A 92 6.64 8.58 10.99
N VAL A 93 7.30 9.61 10.47
CA VAL A 93 7.81 10.72 11.29
C VAL A 93 6.65 11.63 11.71
N LEU A 94 5.75 11.95 10.78
CA LEU A 94 4.56 12.77 11.07
C LEU A 94 3.60 12.08 12.03
N SER A 95 3.51 10.76 12.00
CA SER A 95 2.74 9.93 12.91
C SER A 95 3.20 10.10 14.39
N ARG A 96 4.42 10.56 14.65
CA ARG A 96 4.89 10.92 16.00
C ARG A 96 4.05 12.01 16.65
N ALA A 97 3.40 12.86 15.86
CA ALA A 97 2.50 13.88 16.40
C ALA A 97 1.27 13.25 17.07
N ALA A 98 0.74 12.17 16.51
CA ALA A 98 -0.37 11.43 17.08
C ALA A 98 0.04 10.50 18.22
N PHE A 99 1.10 9.69 18.02
CA PHE A 99 1.48 8.62 18.95
C PHE A 99 2.54 9.04 20.00
N GLY A 100 3.22 10.16 19.80
CA GLY A 100 4.42 10.54 20.54
C GLY A 100 5.69 9.90 19.95
N PHE A 101 6.85 10.43 20.29
CA PHE A 101 8.14 10.03 19.72
C PHE A 101 8.41 8.52 19.87
N ASN A 102 8.31 7.97 21.10
CA ASN A 102 8.55 6.55 21.36
C ASN A 102 7.30 5.69 21.09
N GLY A 103 6.08 6.20 21.33
CA GLY A 103 4.85 5.48 21.04
C GLY A 103 4.70 5.13 19.57
N ASN A 104 5.24 5.97 18.68
CA ASN A 104 5.23 5.76 17.25
C ASN A 104 6.08 4.57 16.77
N ARG A 105 7.00 4.05 17.57
CA ARG A 105 7.81 2.87 17.22
C ARG A 105 6.93 1.65 16.91
N ILE A 106 5.79 1.52 17.60
CA ILE A 106 4.81 0.45 17.32
C ILE A 106 4.22 0.62 15.92
N SER A 107 3.79 1.84 15.58
CA SER A 107 3.25 2.16 14.25
C SER A 107 4.27 1.93 13.14
N ALA A 108 5.53 2.33 13.38
CA ALA A 108 6.63 2.15 12.46
C ALA A 108 6.94 0.66 12.22
N ALA A 109 6.93 -0.16 13.28
CA ALA A 109 7.14 -1.61 13.14
C ALA A 109 6.01 -2.28 12.34
N ILE A 110 4.76 -1.90 12.59
CA ILE A 110 3.60 -2.39 11.84
C ILE A 110 3.72 -2.01 10.36
N SER A 111 4.05 -0.76 10.07
CA SER A 111 4.28 -0.26 8.72
C SER A 111 5.40 -1.02 8.01
N TRP A 112 6.51 -1.24 8.71
CA TRP A 112 7.64 -1.99 8.19
C TRP A 112 7.26 -3.44 7.82
N ILE A 113 6.56 -4.16 8.70
CA ILE A 113 6.08 -5.52 8.42
C ILE A 113 5.13 -5.53 7.21
N LEU A 114 4.24 -4.53 7.11
CA LEU A 114 3.31 -4.41 5.99
C LEU A 114 4.03 -4.22 4.66
N THR A 115 4.99 -3.28 4.58
CA THR A 115 5.72 -2.99 3.34
C THR A 115 6.63 -4.15 2.93
N VAL A 116 7.39 -4.74 3.86
CA VAL A 116 8.21 -5.94 3.61
C VAL A 116 7.34 -7.13 3.15
N GLY A 117 6.14 -7.26 3.69
CA GLY A 117 5.16 -8.24 3.20
C GLY A 117 4.76 -8.00 1.75
N TRP A 118 4.43 -6.77 1.37
CA TRP A 118 4.11 -6.41 -0.01
C TRP A 118 5.30 -6.64 -0.95
N GLU A 119 6.52 -6.22 -0.60
CA GLU A 119 7.74 -6.51 -1.34
C GLU A 119 7.88 -8.01 -1.64
N THR A 120 7.66 -8.83 -0.60
CA THR A 120 7.74 -10.29 -0.70
C THR A 120 6.69 -10.83 -1.67
N PHE A 121 5.44 -10.38 -1.58
CA PHE A 121 4.38 -10.85 -2.48
C PHE A 121 4.59 -10.41 -3.93
N LEU A 122 5.04 -9.19 -4.16
CA LEU A 122 5.40 -8.71 -5.50
C LEU A 122 6.57 -9.52 -6.08
N ALA A 123 7.57 -9.85 -5.25
CA ALA A 123 8.71 -10.67 -5.67
C ALA A 123 8.30 -12.10 -6.00
N ILE A 124 7.42 -12.74 -5.21
CA ILE A 124 6.86 -14.07 -5.50
C ILE A 124 6.19 -14.06 -6.88
N MET A 125 5.32 -13.09 -7.14
CA MET A 125 4.62 -12.98 -8.42
C MET A 125 5.57 -12.72 -9.59
N ALA A 126 6.59 -11.90 -9.40
CA ALA A 126 7.60 -11.65 -10.44
C ALA A 126 8.40 -12.91 -10.77
N VAL A 127 8.74 -13.72 -9.77
CA VAL A 127 9.46 -14.99 -9.94
C VAL A 127 8.56 -16.00 -10.67
N GLN A 128 7.32 -16.18 -10.22
CA GLN A 128 6.36 -17.11 -10.84
C GLN A 128 6.07 -16.73 -12.28
N ALA A 129 5.73 -15.48 -12.56
CA ALA A 129 5.45 -14.98 -13.90
C ALA A 129 6.65 -15.16 -14.83
N THR A 130 7.88 -14.88 -14.35
CA THR A 130 9.10 -15.09 -15.15
C THR A 130 9.29 -16.56 -15.48
N ALA A 131 9.13 -17.46 -14.53
CA ALA A 131 9.27 -18.91 -14.74
C ALA A 131 8.20 -19.44 -15.72
N THR A 132 6.95 -18.99 -15.59
CA THR A 132 5.85 -19.35 -16.51
C THR A 132 6.17 -18.93 -17.94
N VAL A 133 6.66 -17.71 -18.14
CA VAL A 133 7.03 -17.21 -19.47
C VAL A 133 8.24 -17.95 -20.02
N MET A 134 9.26 -18.24 -19.22
CA MET A 134 10.39 -19.08 -19.65
C MET A 134 9.92 -20.46 -20.09
N GLY A 135 8.97 -21.06 -19.37
CA GLY A 135 8.34 -22.33 -19.77
C GLY A 135 7.63 -22.23 -21.12
N ALA A 136 6.84 -21.19 -21.35
CA ALA A 136 6.16 -20.95 -22.62
C ALA A 136 7.12 -20.70 -23.78
N LEU A 137 8.34 -20.26 -23.51
CA LEU A 137 9.43 -20.11 -24.50
C LEU A 137 10.26 -21.38 -24.68
N GLY A 138 9.88 -22.50 -24.06
CA GLY A 138 10.52 -23.79 -24.23
C GLY A 138 11.56 -24.17 -23.19
N PHE A 139 11.69 -23.40 -22.10
CA PHE A 139 12.58 -23.76 -21.01
C PHE A 139 11.92 -24.83 -20.11
N THR A 140 12.40 -26.05 -20.18
CA THR A 140 11.71 -27.25 -19.64
C THR A 140 11.87 -27.44 -18.12
N ASN A 141 12.93 -26.90 -17.52
CA ASN A 141 13.18 -27.08 -16.08
C ASN A 141 12.58 -25.92 -15.28
N HIS A 142 11.38 -26.10 -14.78
CA HIS A 142 10.62 -25.07 -14.05
C HIS A 142 11.36 -24.57 -12.79
N VAL A 143 11.97 -25.47 -12.02
CA VAL A 143 12.71 -25.08 -10.79
C VAL A 143 13.93 -24.22 -11.12
N VAL A 144 14.68 -24.57 -12.16
CA VAL A 144 15.82 -23.76 -12.61
C VAL A 144 15.33 -22.39 -13.14
N ALA A 145 14.19 -22.35 -13.85
CA ALA A 145 13.58 -21.10 -14.27
C ALA A 145 13.22 -20.21 -13.07
N GLN A 146 12.63 -20.75 -12.01
CA GLN A 146 12.32 -20.04 -10.79
C GLN A 146 13.58 -19.52 -10.07
N ILE A 147 14.66 -20.31 -10.03
CA ILE A 147 15.93 -19.87 -9.43
C ILE A 147 16.55 -18.70 -10.22
N ILE A 148 16.57 -18.79 -11.55
CA ILE A 148 17.06 -17.71 -12.42
C ILE A 148 16.22 -16.45 -12.21
N ALA A 149 14.89 -16.60 -12.21
CA ALA A 149 13.96 -15.52 -11.98
C ALA A 149 14.15 -14.86 -10.61
N LEU A 150 14.33 -15.65 -9.55
CA LEU A 150 14.60 -15.16 -8.20
C LEU A 150 15.86 -14.31 -8.15
N ILE A 151 16.97 -14.80 -8.72
CA ILE A 151 18.24 -14.07 -8.77
C ILE A 151 18.04 -12.74 -9.51
N LEU A 152 17.37 -12.76 -10.66
CA LEU A 152 17.10 -11.56 -11.46
C LEU A 152 16.27 -10.54 -10.67
N VAL A 153 15.16 -10.96 -10.08
CA VAL A 153 14.25 -10.09 -9.30
C VAL A 153 14.98 -9.48 -8.10
N VAL A 154 15.71 -10.29 -7.34
CA VAL A 154 16.45 -9.81 -6.16
C VAL A 154 17.54 -8.81 -6.54
N VAL A 155 18.31 -9.09 -7.59
CA VAL A 155 19.38 -8.18 -8.05
C VAL A 155 18.81 -6.85 -8.53
N LEU A 156 17.72 -6.88 -9.29
CA LEU A 156 17.07 -5.65 -9.79
C LEU A 156 16.40 -4.85 -8.68
N ALA A 157 15.68 -5.53 -7.79
CA ALA A 157 14.96 -4.90 -6.69
C ALA A 157 15.93 -4.31 -5.65
N ALA A 158 16.86 -5.11 -5.11
CA ALA A 158 17.83 -4.65 -4.12
C ALA A 158 18.81 -3.62 -4.70
N GLY A 159 19.26 -3.84 -5.93
CA GLY A 159 20.16 -2.89 -6.62
C GLY A 159 19.53 -1.50 -6.82
N SER A 160 18.26 -1.45 -7.21
CA SER A 160 17.54 -0.18 -7.40
C SER A 160 17.12 0.47 -6.07
N GLY A 161 16.79 -0.32 -5.05
CA GLY A 161 16.43 0.19 -3.72
C GLY A 161 17.56 0.92 -2.99
N ILE A 162 18.82 0.68 -3.38
CA ILE A 162 19.98 1.41 -2.87
C ILE A 162 20.09 2.82 -3.50
N LEU A 163 19.53 3.01 -4.70
CA LEU A 163 19.54 4.28 -5.39
C LEU A 163 18.67 5.32 -4.69
N GLY A 164 18.99 6.60 -4.84
CA GLY A 164 18.22 7.69 -4.29
C GLY A 164 16.89 7.92 -5.01
N PHE A 165 16.00 8.65 -4.35
CA PHE A 165 14.63 8.93 -4.82
C PHE A 165 14.56 9.44 -6.27
N GLU A 166 15.47 10.36 -6.67
CA GLU A 166 15.46 10.90 -8.04
C GLU A 166 15.76 9.84 -9.11
N ALA A 167 16.71 8.94 -8.84
CA ALA A 167 17.05 7.85 -9.75
C ALA A 167 15.89 6.87 -9.87
N ILE A 168 15.27 6.50 -8.74
CA ILE A 168 14.08 5.64 -8.68
C ILE A 168 12.96 6.26 -9.53
N MET A 169 12.66 7.54 -9.35
CA MET A 169 11.58 8.21 -10.07
C MET A 169 11.81 8.31 -11.58
N LYS A 170 13.05 8.50 -12.02
CA LYS A 170 13.38 8.50 -13.46
C LYS A 170 13.15 7.13 -14.10
N VAL A 171 13.67 6.06 -13.48
CA VAL A 171 13.48 4.69 -13.96
C VAL A 171 11.99 4.32 -13.93
N GLN A 172 11.31 4.63 -12.84
CA GLN A 172 9.90 4.35 -12.67
C GLN A 172 9.03 5.04 -13.73
N THR A 173 9.37 6.25 -14.15
CA THR A 173 8.65 6.95 -15.23
C THR A 173 8.68 6.17 -16.55
N TRP A 174 9.84 5.64 -16.95
CA TRP A 174 9.97 4.84 -18.16
C TRP A 174 9.22 3.51 -18.06
N ILE A 175 9.36 2.81 -16.93
CA ILE A 175 8.63 1.57 -16.66
C ILE A 175 7.12 1.85 -16.74
N THR A 176 6.64 2.93 -16.15
CA THR A 176 5.23 3.32 -16.13
C THR A 176 4.66 3.49 -17.54
N TRP A 177 5.34 4.25 -18.40
CA TRP A 177 4.88 4.46 -19.76
C TRP A 177 4.91 3.19 -20.60
N ALA A 178 5.96 2.37 -20.45
CA ALA A 178 6.05 1.07 -21.11
C ALA A 178 4.91 0.14 -20.63
N THR A 179 4.67 0.09 -19.33
CA THR A 179 3.56 -0.68 -18.73
C THR A 179 2.21 -0.20 -19.22
N ALA A 180 1.96 1.11 -19.24
CA ALA A 180 0.71 1.68 -19.73
C ALA A 180 0.46 1.30 -21.21
N ALA A 181 1.47 1.47 -22.06
CA ALA A 181 1.36 1.20 -23.48
C ALA A 181 1.10 -0.30 -23.76
N LEU A 182 1.92 -1.19 -23.20
CA LEU A 182 1.81 -2.61 -23.46
C LEU A 182 0.60 -3.25 -22.75
N THR A 183 0.21 -2.74 -21.57
CA THR A 183 -1.07 -3.14 -20.96
C THR A 183 -2.25 -2.74 -21.85
N THR A 184 -2.21 -1.55 -22.46
CA THR A 184 -3.26 -1.14 -23.41
C THR A 184 -3.33 -2.11 -24.61
N VAL A 185 -2.18 -2.50 -25.15
CA VAL A 185 -2.13 -3.52 -26.24
C VAL A 185 -2.70 -4.86 -25.75
N TYR A 186 -2.35 -5.29 -24.53
CA TYR A 186 -2.93 -6.50 -23.92
C TYR A 186 -4.46 -6.41 -23.86
N LEU A 187 -5.00 -5.32 -23.34
CA LEU A 187 -6.46 -5.11 -23.22
C LEU A 187 -7.15 -5.21 -24.60
N VAL A 188 -6.55 -4.62 -25.64
CA VAL A 188 -7.07 -4.67 -27.01
C VAL A 188 -7.04 -6.10 -27.58
N LEU A 189 -5.96 -6.85 -27.35
CA LEU A 189 -5.81 -8.22 -27.85
C LEU A 189 -6.80 -9.20 -27.22
N VAL A 190 -7.08 -9.05 -25.91
CA VAL A 190 -7.99 -9.96 -25.19
C VAL A 190 -9.43 -9.48 -25.14
N ALA A 191 -9.72 -8.22 -25.50
CA ALA A 191 -11.10 -7.70 -25.52
C ALA A 191 -12.08 -8.54 -26.37
N PRO A 192 -11.70 -9.13 -27.52
CA PRO A 192 -12.60 -10.00 -28.31
C PRO A 192 -13.02 -11.29 -27.60
N THR A 193 -12.32 -11.71 -26.54
CA THR A 193 -12.67 -12.95 -25.79
C THR A 193 -13.76 -12.67 -24.72
N ILE A 194 -14.16 -11.42 -24.52
CA ILE A 194 -15.16 -11.04 -23.51
C ILE A 194 -16.57 -11.40 -24.01
N ASP A 195 -17.24 -12.28 -23.28
CA ASP A 195 -18.61 -12.68 -23.53
C ASP A 195 -19.60 -11.99 -22.55
N PHE A 196 -20.29 -10.96 -23.03
CA PHE A 196 -21.25 -10.21 -22.24
C PHE A 196 -22.52 -11.01 -21.88
N ALA A 197 -22.85 -12.08 -22.65
CA ALA A 197 -23.98 -12.94 -22.32
C ALA A 197 -23.68 -13.74 -21.03
N VAL A 198 -22.48 -14.32 -20.95
CA VAL A 198 -21.99 -15.01 -19.74
C VAL A 198 -21.96 -14.06 -18.54
N LEU A 199 -21.38 -12.87 -18.73
CA LEU A 199 -21.29 -11.86 -17.67
C LEU A 199 -22.65 -11.44 -17.12
N SER A 200 -23.64 -11.24 -17.99
CA SER A 200 -24.98 -10.80 -17.59
C SER A 200 -25.81 -11.89 -16.90
N SER A 201 -25.44 -13.15 -17.07
CA SER A 201 -26.12 -14.30 -16.46
C SER A 201 -25.74 -14.53 -15.00
N ARG A 202 -24.69 -13.87 -14.48
CA ARG A 202 -24.20 -14.07 -13.11
C ARG A 202 -25.24 -13.59 -12.08
N PRO A 203 -25.60 -14.43 -11.09
CA PRO A 203 -26.59 -14.07 -10.06
C PRO A 203 -26.05 -12.98 -9.14
N SER A 204 -26.96 -12.27 -8.48
CA SER A 204 -26.60 -11.32 -7.44
C SER A 204 -26.23 -12.03 -6.14
N ALA A 205 -25.16 -11.59 -5.52
CA ALA A 205 -24.71 -12.06 -4.22
C ALA A 205 -25.33 -11.23 -3.06
N PRO A 206 -25.35 -11.76 -1.83
CA PRO A 206 -25.81 -11.03 -0.66
C PRO A 206 -24.89 -9.84 -0.34
N LEU A 207 -25.43 -8.87 0.41
CA LEU A 207 -24.69 -7.67 0.81
C LEU A 207 -23.38 -7.99 1.55
N THR A 208 -23.35 -9.05 2.34
CA THR A 208 -22.15 -9.52 3.08
C THR A 208 -21.00 -9.88 2.15
N ALA A 209 -21.28 -10.49 1.00
CA ALA A 209 -20.27 -10.77 -0.03
C ALA A 209 -19.78 -9.48 -0.72
N VAL A 210 -20.68 -8.53 -0.99
CA VAL A 210 -20.30 -7.20 -1.54
C VAL A 210 -19.39 -6.45 -0.56
N LEU A 211 -19.73 -6.48 0.74
CA LEU A 211 -18.90 -5.88 1.79
C LEU A 211 -17.53 -6.57 1.89
N GLY A 212 -17.48 -7.90 1.80
CA GLY A 212 -16.23 -8.67 1.81
C GLY A 212 -15.30 -8.29 0.66
N ALA A 213 -15.84 -8.21 -0.56
CA ALA A 213 -15.09 -7.74 -1.72
C ALA A 213 -14.61 -6.29 -1.54
N GLY A 214 -15.47 -5.41 -1.00
CA GLY A 214 -15.12 -4.03 -0.69
C GLY A 214 -14.00 -3.93 0.34
N CYS A 215 -14.06 -4.68 1.44
CA CYS A 215 -13.01 -4.74 2.46
C CYS A 215 -11.68 -5.26 1.89
N MET A 216 -11.73 -6.28 1.03
CA MET A 216 -10.54 -6.80 0.34
C MET A 216 -9.90 -5.71 -0.53
N LEU A 217 -10.69 -4.97 -1.32
CA LEU A 217 -10.19 -3.87 -2.16
C LEU A 217 -9.64 -2.70 -1.33
N LEU A 218 -10.27 -2.38 -0.20
CA LEU A 218 -9.78 -1.33 0.69
C LEU A 218 -8.35 -1.62 1.16
N VAL A 219 -8.10 -2.84 1.64
CA VAL A 219 -6.80 -3.24 2.19
C VAL A 219 -5.77 -3.50 1.08
N GLY A 220 -6.21 -4.11 -0.02
CA GLY A 220 -5.33 -4.45 -1.14
C GLY A 220 -4.78 -3.25 -1.90
N PHE A 221 -5.42 -2.08 -1.76
CA PHE A 221 -5.02 -0.87 -2.45
C PHE A 221 -4.65 0.26 -1.49
N GLY A 222 -5.45 1.30 -1.39
CA GLY A 222 -5.08 2.53 -0.69
C GLY A 222 -4.73 2.34 0.79
N PHE A 223 -5.36 1.40 1.52
CA PHE A 223 -4.97 1.11 2.90
C PHE A 223 -3.58 0.48 3.00
N GLY A 224 -3.16 -0.27 1.98
CA GLY A 224 -1.80 -0.75 1.87
C GLY A 224 -0.77 0.37 1.73
N TRP A 225 -1.20 1.56 1.27
CA TRP A 225 -0.34 2.72 1.01
C TRP A 225 -0.46 3.87 2.00
N ILE A 226 -1.42 3.84 2.96
CA ILE A 226 -1.63 4.98 3.88
C ILE A 226 -0.42 5.27 4.77
N ASN A 227 0.39 4.27 5.07
CA ASN A 227 1.62 4.39 5.86
C ASN A 227 2.78 5.06 5.10
N ALA A 228 2.68 5.20 3.78
CA ALA A 228 3.62 5.89 2.90
C ALA A 228 3.02 7.14 2.23
N ALA A 229 1.77 7.50 2.54
CA ALA A 229 1.03 8.55 1.83
C ALA A 229 1.70 9.92 1.84
N ALA A 230 2.34 10.31 2.94
CA ALA A 230 3.03 11.58 3.09
C ALA A 230 4.45 11.56 2.48
N ASP A 231 5.03 10.40 2.19
CA ASP A 231 6.40 10.26 1.69
C ASP A 231 6.60 10.94 0.34
N TYR A 232 5.53 11.05 -0.47
CA TYR A 232 5.53 11.73 -1.75
C TYR A 232 5.05 13.18 -1.65
N SER A 233 4.14 13.50 -0.73
CA SER A 233 3.58 14.85 -0.58
C SER A 233 4.44 15.79 0.30
N ARG A 234 5.48 15.27 0.96
CA ARG A 234 6.40 16.05 1.80
C ARG A 234 7.22 17.11 1.04
N TYR A 235 7.33 16.96 -0.28
CA TYR A 235 8.04 17.90 -1.16
C TYR A 235 7.16 19.08 -1.60
N LEU A 236 5.89 19.12 -1.21
CA LEU A 236 4.97 20.19 -1.57
C LEU A 236 5.11 21.39 -0.63
N PRO A 237 4.96 22.62 -1.17
CA PRO A 237 4.85 23.82 -0.35
C PRO A 237 3.67 23.72 0.63
N ARG A 238 3.80 24.33 1.83
CA ARG A 238 2.72 24.37 2.83
C ARG A 238 1.45 25.01 2.28
N ALA A 239 1.60 26.03 1.41
CA ALA A 239 0.50 26.71 0.73
C ALA A 239 -0.21 25.88 -0.35
N ALA A 240 0.30 24.70 -0.70
CA ALA A 240 -0.33 23.83 -1.70
C ALA A 240 -1.77 23.49 -1.33
N SER A 241 -2.66 23.43 -2.33
CA SER A 241 -4.08 23.15 -2.13
C SER A 241 -4.31 21.78 -1.48
N THR A 242 -4.95 21.74 -0.32
CA THR A 242 -5.32 20.49 0.37
C THR A 242 -6.24 19.61 -0.50
N ARG A 243 -7.24 20.22 -1.18
CA ARG A 243 -8.11 19.49 -2.12
C ARG A 243 -7.32 18.96 -3.30
N GLY A 244 -6.33 19.71 -3.77
CA GLY A 244 -5.43 19.27 -4.83
C GLY A 244 -4.58 18.08 -4.40
N VAL A 245 -4.01 18.07 -3.18
CA VAL A 245 -3.25 16.94 -2.63
C VAL A 245 -4.12 15.67 -2.60
N VAL A 246 -5.30 15.74 -2.00
CA VAL A 246 -6.23 14.61 -1.93
C VAL A 246 -6.64 14.16 -3.32
N GLY A 247 -7.07 15.10 -4.19
CA GLY A 247 -7.58 14.78 -5.51
C GLY A 247 -6.54 14.14 -6.43
N TRP A 248 -5.33 14.68 -6.49
CA TRP A 248 -4.29 14.15 -7.37
C TRP A 248 -3.68 12.84 -6.86
N THR A 249 -3.55 12.66 -5.55
CA THR A 249 -3.19 11.36 -4.96
C THR A 249 -4.24 10.30 -5.31
N THR A 250 -5.51 10.60 -5.05
CA THR A 250 -6.62 9.68 -5.33
C THR A 250 -6.73 9.35 -6.82
N LEU A 251 -6.71 10.36 -7.68
CA LEU A 251 -6.85 10.16 -9.13
C LEU A 251 -5.67 9.38 -9.71
N GLY A 252 -4.45 9.73 -9.30
CA GLY A 252 -3.25 9.03 -9.78
C GLY A 252 -3.29 7.54 -9.46
N ALA A 253 -3.67 7.18 -8.25
CA ALA A 253 -3.70 5.78 -7.82
C ALA A 253 -4.97 5.03 -8.27
N ALA A 254 -6.15 5.64 -8.14
CA ALA A 254 -7.40 4.96 -8.44
C ALA A 254 -7.64 4.75 -9.93
N LEU A 255 -7.21 5.68 -10.80
CA LEU A 255 -7.50 5.60 -12.23
C LEU A 255 -6.95 4.32 -12.88
N PRO A 256 -5.64 4.00 -12.80
CA PRO A 256 -5.13 2.77 -13.40
C PRO A 256 -5.73 1.53 -12.74
N THR A 257 -5.86 1.54 -11.42
CA THR A 257 -6.40 0.42 -10.65
C THR A 257 -7.84 0.09 -11.06
N VAL A 258 -8.73 1.09 -11.12
CA VAL A 258 -10.14 0.88 -11.50
C VAL A 258 -10.23 0.33 -12.93
N ILE A 259 -9.45 0.87 -13.87
CA ILE A 259 -9.46 0.40 -15.25
C ILE A 259 -9.03 -1.07 -15.31
N LEU A 260 -7.97 -1.45 -14.62
CA LEU A 260 -7.41 -2.80 -14.67
C LEU A 260 -8.32 -3.82 -13.96
N VAL A 261 -8.85 -3.48 -12.78
CA VAL A 261 -9.79 -4.35 -12.06
C VAL A 261 -11.09 -4.52 -12.84
N PHE A 262 -11.63 -3.43 -13.40
CA PHE A 262 -12.81 -3.48 -14.26
C PHE A 262 -12.60 -4.41 -15.46
N PHE A 263 -11.47 -4.26 -16.15
CA PHE A 263 -11.16 -5.14 -17.27
C PHE A 263 -10.98 -6.60 -16.84
N GLY A 264 -10.34 -6.82 -15.69
CA GLY A 264 -10.20 -8.15 -15.10
C GLY A 264 -11.54 -8.81 -14.78
N ILE A 265 -12.52 -8.04 -14.27
CA ILE A 265 -13.90 -8.52 -14.07
C ILE A 265 -14.53 -8.95 -15.39
N LEU A 266 -14.37 -8.17 -16.46
CA LEU A 266 -14.93 -8.52 -17.76
C LEU A 266 -14.26 -9.77 -18.35
N LEU A 267 -12.93 -9.83 -18.30
CA LEU A 267 -12.14 -10.90 -18.87
C LEU A 267 -12.40 -12.24 -18.15
N VAL A 268 -12.17 -12.25 -16.83
CA VAL A 268 -12.29 -13.48 -16.02
C VAL A 268 -13.74 -13.90 -15.85
N GLY A 269 -14.66 -12.94 -15.76
CA GLY A 269 -16.09 -13.22 -15.65
C GLY A 269 -16.70 -13.85 -16.91
N SER A 270 -16.04 -13.68 -18.07
CA SER A 270 -16.42 -14.30 -19.34
C SER A 270 -15.75 -15.65 -19.60
N ALA A 271 -14.64 -15.92 -18.91
CA ALA A 271 -13.83 -17.11 -19.12
C ALA A 271 -14.35 -18.31 -18.31
N ASP A 272 -13.81 -19.48 -18.65
CA ASP A 272 -14.03 -20.70 -17.87
C ASP A 272 -13.42 -20.57 -16.46
N GLU A 273 -13.92 -21.36 -15.53
CA GLU A 273 -13.46 -21.39 -14.13
C GLU A 273 -11.96 -21.70 -14.01
N SER A 274 -11.40 -22.45 -14.96
CA SER A 274 -9.99 -22.77 -15.04
C SER A 274 -9.06 -21.55 -15.05
N LEU A 275 -9.45 -20.46 -15.69
CA LEU A 275 -8.67 -19.21 -15.66
C LEU A 275 -8.65 -18.59 -14.26
N SER A 276 -9.77 -18.60 -13.56
CA SER A 276 -9.86 -18.10 -12.18
C SER A 276 -9.00 -18.92 -11.23
N GLU A 277 -9.00 -20.24 -11.37
CA GLU A 277 -8.15 -21.15 -10.59
C GLU A 277 -6.66 -20.91 -10.90
N ALA A 278 -6.30 -20.78 -12.17
CA ALA A 278 -4.93 -20.49 -12.57
C ALA A 278 -4.41 -19.15 -12.01
N ILE A 279 -5.26 -18.11 -12.01
CA ILE A 279 -4.94 -16.80 -11.37
C ILE A 279 -4.76 -16.95 -9.85
N GLY A 280 -5.43 -17.90 -9.21
CA GLY A 280 -5.23 -18.20 -7.79
C GLY A 280 -3.84 -18.77 -7.46
N GLY A 281 -3.21 -19.46 -8.42
CA GLY A 281 -1.86 -20.03 -8.29
C GLY A 281 -0.77 -19.08 -8.78
N ASP A 282 -0.91 -18.55 -9.98
CA ASP A 282 0.03 -17.63 -10.63
C ASP A 282 -0.75 -16.41 -11.21
N PRO A 283 -0.93 -15.33 -10.43
CA PRO A 283 -1.79 -14.22 -10.83
C PRO A 283 -1.40 -13.50 -12.11
N ILE A 284 -0.14 -13.54 -12.50
CA ILE A 284 0.37 -12.89 -13.70
C ILE A 284 0.59 -13.89 -14.82
N GLY A 285 1.20 -15.05 -14.53
CA GLY A 285 1.49 -16.06 -15.55
C GLY A 285 0.22 -16.60 -16.20
N ALA A 286 -0.86 -16.77 -15.43
CA ALA A 286 -2.15 -17.19 -15.96
C ALA A 286 -2.69 -16.25 -17.08
N LEU A 287 -2.45 -14.93 -16.95
CA LEU A 287 -2.88 -13.96 -17.95
C LEU A 287 -2.09 -14.08 -19.27
N THR A 288 -0.89 -14.67 -19.22
CA THR A 288 -0.07 -14.89 -20.44
C THR A 288 -0.64 -15.97 -21.36
N THR A 289 -1.43 -16.90 -20.81
CA THR A 289 -2.03 -18.01 -21.60
C THR A 289 -3.02 -17.52 -22.63
N LEU A 290 -3.55 -16.32 -22.48
CA LEU A 290 -4.50 -15.69 -23.42
C LEU A 290 -3.82 -14.96 -24.58
N LEU A 291 -2.49 -14.92 -24.62
CA LEU A 291 -1.73 -14.10 -25.54
C LEU A 291 -1.21 -14.88 -26.74
N PRO A 292 -1.17 -14.24 -27.92
CA PRO A 292 -0.43 -14.79 -29.04
C PRO A 292 1.09 -14.79 -28.72
N THR A 293 1.79 -15.79 -29.23
CA THR A 293 3.22 -16.02 -28.92
C THR A 293 4.10 -14.79 -29.16
N TRP A 294 3.81 -13.99 -30.19
CA TRP A 294 4.59 -12.79 -30.52
C TRP A 294 4.51 -11.70 -29.45
N PHE A 295 3.40 -11.65 -28.67
CA PHE A 295 3.20 -10.62 -27.65
C PHE A 295 3.58 -11.10 -26.24
N LEU A 296 3.81 -12.40 -26.07
CA LEU A 296 4.16 -13.00 -24.77
C LEU A 296 5.37 -12.33 -24.12
N VAL A 297 6.47 -12.15 -24.87
CA VAL A 297 7.69 -11.54 -24.32
C VAL A 297 7.52 -10.05 -23.99
N PRO A 298 6.98 -9.19 -24.88
CA PRO A 298 6.67 -7.81 -24.54
C PRO A 298 5.78 -7.68 -23.29
N PHE A 299 4.73 -8.49 -23.18
CA PHE A 299 3.83 -8.49 -22.03
C PHE A 299 4.55 -8.92 -20.75
N ALA A 300 5.31 -9.98 -20.80
CA ALA A 300 6.09 -10.49 -19.67
C ALA A 300 7.07 -9.44 -19.13
N LEU A 301 7.80 -8.81 -20.04
CA LEU A 301 8.74 -7.74 -19.65
C LEU A 301 8.03 -6.63 -18.87
N VAL A 302 6.87 -6.19 -19.36
CA VAL A 302 6.10 -5.13 -18.69
C VAL A 302 5.51 -5.58 -17.37
N ALA A 303 4.96 -6.79 -17.31
CA ALA A 303 4.40 -7.33 -16.08
C ALA A 303 5.48 -7.44 -14.99
N ILE A 304 6.65 -8.01 -15.33
CA ILE A 304 7.78 -8.16 -14.41
C ILE A 304 8.34 -6.80 -13.99
N LEU A 305 8.56 -5.88 -14.94
CA LEU A 305 9.06 -4.54 -14.64
C LEU A 305 8.07 -3.74 -13.79
N GLY A 306 6.76 -3.89 -14.00
CA GLY A 306 5.74 -3.27 -13.16
C GLY A 306 5.78 -3.78 -11.71
N LEU A 307 5.95 -5.10 -11.52
CA LEU A 307 6.12 -5.69 -10.18
C LEU A 307 7.41 -5.22 -9.51
N ILE A 308 8.53 -5.22 -10.24
CA ILE A 308 9.81 -4.72 -9.73
C ILE A 308 9.71 -3.23 -9.37
N GLY A 309 9.03 -2.44 -10.19
CA GLY A 309 8.77 -1.03 -9.88
C GLY A 309 8.02 -0.84 -8.56
N GLY A 310 7.01 -1.68 -8.28
CA GLY A 310 6.33 -1.73 -6.99
C GLY A 310 7.28 -2.09 -5.85
N ILE A 311 8.07 -3.15 -6.00
CA ILE A 311 9.06 -3.59 -4.99
C ILE A 311 10.04 -2.45 -4.65
N VAL A 312 10.52 -1.73 -5.65
CA VAL A 312 11.49 -0.62 -5.45
C VAL A 312 10.88 0.51 -4.62
N MET A 313 9.61 0.85 -4.86
CA MET A 313 8.92 1.86 -4.07
C MET A 313 8.63 1.38 -2.65
N ASP A 314 8.28 0.11 -2.48
CA ASP A 314 8.07 -0.49 -1.17
C ASP A 314 9.38 -0.56 -0.36
N ILE A 315 10.49 -1.01 -0.95
CA ILE A 315 11.82 -1.03 -0.31
C ILE A 315 12.26 0.39 0.13
N TYR A 316 11.92 1.41 -0.65
CA TYR A 316 12.17 2.79 -0.24
C TYR A 316 11.40 3.15 1.03
N SER A 317 10.11 2.83 1.10
CA SER A 317 9.24 3.16 2.23
C SER A 317 9.47 2.24 3.43
N SER A 318 9.79 0.94 3.23
CA SER A 318 10.11 0.01 4.31
C SER A 318 11.39 0.41 5.03
N GLY A 319 12.43 0.80 4.29
CA GLY A 319 13.65 1.32 4.88
C GLY A 319 13.40 2.54 5.78
N LEU A 320 12.56 3.50 5.34
CA LEU A 320 12.15 4.64 6.17
C LEU A 320 11.36 4.19 7.41
N SER A 321 10.47 3.22 7.26
CA SER A 321 9.68 2.66 8.37
C SER A 321 10.57 1.97 9.40
N LEU A 322 11.56 1.18 8.97
CA LEU A 322 12.53 0.52 9.85
C LEU A 322 13.34 1.55 10.65
N LEU A 323 13.85 2.59 10.00
CA LEU A 323 14.55 3.68 10.69
C LEU A 323 13.66 4.39 11.71
N ALA A 324 12.37 4.57 11.39
CA ALA A 324 11.39 5.19 12.28
C ALA A 324 11.07 4.36 13.52
N THR A 325 11.38 3.05 13.55
CA THR A 325 11.31 2.22 14.76
C THR A 325 12.37 2.62 15.81
N GLY A 326 13.42 3.33 15.38
CA GLY A 326 14.57 3.71 16.21
C GLY A 326 15.70 2.68 16.22
N VAL A 327 15.70 1.73 15.29
CA VAL A 327 16.85 0.82 15.09
C VAL A 327 18.03 1.64 14.53
N PRO A 328 19.23 1.57 15.17
CA PRO A 328 20.36 2.43 14.80
C PRO A 328 21.15 1.83 13.64
N VAL A 329 20.55 1.79 12.46
CA VAL A 329 21.20 1.34 11.21
C VAL A 329 21.18 2.46 10.17
N SER A 330 22.11 2.41 9.22
CA SER A 330 22.06 3.30 8.07
C SER A 330 20.98 2.86 7.08
N ARG A 331 20.51 3.78 6.24
CA ARG A 331 19.50 3.50 5.23
C ARG A 331 19.88 2.33 4.29
N PRO A 332 21.10 2.25 3.73
CA PRO A 332 21.50 1.10 2.92
C PRO A 332 21.45 -0.24 3.67
N VAL A 333 21.75 -0.23 4.97
CA VAL A 333 21.65 -1.45 5.82
C VAL A 333 20.19 -1.82 6.04
N ALA A 334 19.29 -0.85 6.27
CA ALA A 334 17.85 -1.11 6.36
C ALA A 334 17.34 -1.76 5.07
N THR A 335 17.65 -1.19 3.90
CA THR A 335 17.31 -1.76 2.59
C THR A 335 17.86 -3.19 2.40
N ALA A 336 19.07 -3.46 2.86
CA ALA A 336 19.66 -4.80 2.77
C ALA A 336 18.93 -5.81 3.70
N ILE A 337 18.48 -5.39 4.88
CA ILE A 337 17.65 -6.20 5.78
C ILE A 337 16.33 -6.54 5.07
N ASP A 338 15.64 -5.55 4.53
CA ASP A 338 14.36 -5.72 3.84
C ASP A 338 14.50 -6.67 2.64
N GLY A 339 15.48 -6.43 1.77
CA GLY A 339 15.78 -7.30 0.63
C GLY A 339 16.14 -8.74 1.03
N THR A 340 16.79 -8.94 2.18
CA THR A 340 17.07 -10.28 2.71
C THR A 340 15.78 -10.97 3.15
N ILE A 341 14.92 -10.29 3.90
CA ILE A 341 13.64 -10.86 4.37
C ILE A 341 12.72 -11.15 3.16
N MET A 342 12.63 -10.23 2.21
CA MET A 342 11.90 -10.42 0.96
C MET A 342 12.40 -11.68 0.22
N THR A 343 13.70 -11.85 0.08
CA THR A 343 14.32 -12.99 -0.60
C THR A 343 13.99 -14.30 0.10
N VAL A 344 14.16 -14.37 1.42
CA VAL A 344 13.85 -15.56 2.21
C VAL A 344 12.35 -15.89 2.15
N GLY A 345 11.48 -14.89 2.30
CA GLY A 345 10.04 -15.06 2.19
C GLY A 345 9.62 -15.55 0.80
N THR A 346 10.22 -15.01 -0.26
CA THR A 346 10.00 -15.47 -1.64
C THR A 346 10.42 -16.93 -1.83
N ILE A 347 11.60 -17.33 -1.31
CA ILE A 347 12.07 -18.72 -1.36
C ILE A 347 11.07 -19.65 -0.66
N VAL A 348 10.62 -19.28 0.55
CA VAL A 348 9.69 -20.10 1.32
C VAL A 348 8.38 -20.31 0.58
N VAL A 349 7.81 -19.26 -0.01
CA VAL A 349 6.52 -19.38 -0.72
C VAL A 349 6.68 -20.07 -2.08
N VAL A 350 7.68 -19.71 -2.88
CA VAL A 350 7.85 -20.26 -4.23
C VAL A 350 8.21 -21.74 -4.21
N PHE A 351 9.02 -22.20 -3.23
CA PHE A 351 9.55 -23.55 -3.25
C PHE A 351 8.95 -24.50 -2.20
N PHE A 352 8.24 -23.97 -1.20
CA PHE A 352 7.76 -24.77 -0.07
C PHE A 352 6.28 -24.56 0.29
N ALA A 353 5.59 -23.56 -0.26
CA ALA A 353 4.17 -23.36 0.02
C ALA A 353 3.29 -24.03 -1.04
N ASP A 354 2.14 -24.56 -0.62
CA ASP A 354 1.17 -25.21 -1.51
C ASP A 354 0.39 -24.24 -2.39
N SER A 355 0.28 -22.96 -1.97
CA SER A 355 -0.42 -21.93 -2.74
C SER A 355 0.09 -20.53 -2.40
N PHE A 356 0.02 -19.62 -3.38
CA PHE A 356 0.26 -18.18 -3.19
C PHE A 356 -0.91 -17.51 -2.44
N LEU A 357 -2.14 -17.84 -2.79
CA LEU A 357 -3.33 -17.09 -2.33
C LEU A 357 -3.57 -17.20 -0.83
N THR A 358 -3.24 -18.33 -0.21
CA THR A 358 -3.46 -18.55 1.23
C THR A 358 -2.61 -17.61 2.10
N PRO A 359 -1.27 -17.55 1.97
CA PRO A 359 -0.48 -16.60 2.75
C PRO A 359 -0.80 -15.14 2.41
N PHE A 360 -1.12 -14.85 1.15
CA PHE A 360 -1.48 -13.50 0.71
C PHE A 360 -2.78 -12.99 1.37
N THR A 361 -3.86 -13.77 1.33
CA THR A 361 -5.12 -13.39 1.97
C THR A 361 -5.02 -13.30 3.48
N ALA A 362 -4.26 -14.20 4.10
CA ALA A 362 -3.98 -14.18 5.54
C ALA A 362 -3.24 -12.90 5.96
N PHE A 363 -2.22 -12.53 5.20
CA PHE A 363 -1.47 -11.29 5.37
C PHE A 363 -2.39 -10.07 5.24
N LEU A 364 -3.12 -9.94 4.11
CA LEU A 364 -4.01 -8.82 3.86
C LEU A 364 -5.05 -8.64 4.97
N THR A 365 -5.72 -9.71 5.38
CA THR A 365 -6.78 -9.62 6.39
C THR A 365 -6.21 -9.28 7.76
N THR A 366 -5.10 -9.90 8.15
CA THR A 366 -4.54 -9.73 9.50
C THR A 366 -3.90 -8.36 9.70
N LEU A 367 -3.03 -7.93 8.79
CA LEU A 367 -2.37 -6.63 8.87
C LEU A 367 -3.28 -5.49 8.40
N GLY A 368 -4.21 -5.77 7.49
CA GLY A 368 -5.21 -4.81 7.05
C GLY A 368 -6.06 -4.26 8.19
N VAL A 369 -6.40 -5.07 9.18
CA VAL A 369 -7.08 -4.63 10.40
C VAL A 369 -6.23 -3.61 11.17
N VAL A 370 -4.94 -3.93 11.38
CA VAL A 370 -4.05 -3.08 12.18
C VAL A 370 -3.77 -1.75 11.48
N ILE A 371 -3.53 -1.79 10.18
CA ILE A 371 -3.27 -0.57 9.40
C ILE A 371 -4.53 0.29 9.26
N ALA A 372 -5.72 -0.32 9.21
CA ALA A 372 -6.98 0.41 9.25
C ALA A 372 -7.18 1.14 10.58
N ALA A 373 -6.89 0.48 11.73
CA ALA A 373 -6.94 1.11 13.04
C ALA A 373 -5.94 2.28 13.15
N TRP A 374 -4.70 2.08 12.67
CA TRP A 374 -3.69 3.14 12.59
C TRP A 374 -4.14 4.30 11.69
N GLY A 375 -4.69 4.00 10.53
CA GLY A 375 -5.24 4.99 9.60
C GLY A 375 -6.35 5.82 10.23
N GLY A 376 -7.23 5.19 11.02
CA GLY A 376 -8.26 5.88 11.81
C GLY A 376 -7.66 6.89 12.78
N VAL A 377 -6.62 6.51 13.54
CA VAL A 377 -5.90 7.41 14.46
C VAL A 377 -5.28 8.58 13.68
N MET A 378 -4.61 8.31 12.56
CA MET A 378 -3.98 9.36 11.73
C MET A 378 -5.00 10.32 11.13
N LEU A 379 -6.11 9.82 10.61
CA LEU A 379 -7.19 10.68 10.10
C LEU A 379 -7.78 11.59 11.18
N ALA A 380 -7.97 11.06 12.38
CA ALA A 380 -8.46 11.84 13.50
C ALA A 380 -7.47 12.93 13.94
N ASP A 381 -6.16 12.60 13.98
CA ASP A 381 -5.11 13.59 14.29
C ASP A 381 -5.05 14.70 13.23
N ILE A 382 -5.06 14.35 11.95
CA ILE A 382 -5.05 15.30 10.83
C ILE A 382 -6.30 16.21 10.86
N ALA A 383 -7.47 15.64 11.16
CA ALA A 383 -8.73 16.39 11.26
C ALA A 383 -8.78 17.34 12.47
N LEU A 384 -8.17 16.94 13.59
CA LEU A 384 -8.10 17.76 14.81
C LEU A 384 -7.06 18.88 14.71
N ARG A 385 -6.01 18.68 13.89
CA ARG A 385 -4.96 19.70 13.74
C ARG A 385 -5.33 20.72 12.69
N HIS A 386 -5.28 21.99 13.07
CA HIS A 386 -5.50 23.14 12.19
C HIS A 386 -4.19 23.84 11.79
N LYS A 387 -3.12 23.66 12.57
CA LYS A 387 -1.78 24.23 12.33
C LYS A 387 -0.84 23.19 11.73
N ASP A 388 0.21 23.68 11.07
CA ASP A 388 1.29 22.85 10.58
C ASP A 388 2.04 22.13 11.71
N TYR A 389 2.74 21.05 11.38
CA TYR A 389 3.50 20.30 12.36
C TYR A 389 4.71 21.11 12.84
N ASP A 390 5.02 20.96 14.11
CA ASP A 390 6.25 21.48 14.72
C ASP A 390 7.38 20.49 14.48
N GLU A 391 8.13 20.72 13.41
CA GLU A 391 9.13 19.79 12.90
C GLU A 391 10.19 19.42 13.95
N PRO A 392 10.78 20.34 14.74
CA PRO A 392 11.74 19.99 15.79
C PRO A 392 11.16 19.04 16.84
N SER A 393 9.90 19.21 17.20
CA SER A 393 9.22 18.36 18.18
C SER A 393 8.97 16.94 17.69
N LEU A 394 9.01 16.69 16.36
CA LEU A 394 8.89 15.35 15.80
C LEU A 394 10.12 14.47 16.11
N PHE A 395 11.28 15.12 16.42
CA PHE A 395 12.54 14.43 16.64
C PHE A 395 12.99 14.41 18.10
N THR A 396 12.19 14.96 19.00
CA THR A 396 12.58 15.13 20.42
C THR A 396 11.52 14.51 21.33
N PRO A 397 11.88 13.52 22.18
CA PRO A 397 10.94 12.92 23.14
C PRO A 397 10.33 13.90 24.13
N SER A 398 11.06 14.96 24.46
CA SER A 398 10.63 16.06 25.35
C SER A 398 9.89 17.19 24.60
N GLY A 399 9.78 17.07 23.27
CA GLY A 399 9.08 18.06 22.43
C GLY A 399 7.57 18.10 22.68
N ARG A 400 6.89 18.99 21.95
CA ARG A 400 5.43 19.24 22.05
C ARG A 400 4.58 17.99 21.99
N TYR A 401 5.01 16.98 21.19
CA TYR A 401 4.26 15.74 21.00
C TYR A 401 4.50 14.72 22.12
N GLY A 402 5.54 14.90 22.93
CA GLY A 402 5.90 14.05 24.05
C GLY A 402 6.39 12.67 23.66
N SER A 403 6.71 11.85 24.65
CA SER A 403 7.28 10.52 24.43
C SER A 403 6.23 9.50 23.96
N VAL A 404 5.11 9.35 24.65
CA VAL A 404 4.03 8.41 24.32
C VAL A 404 2.67 9.08 24.49
N ASN A 405 1.79 8.89 23.52
CA ASN A 405 0.36 9.18 23.66
C ASN A 405 -0.38 7.85 23.88
N TRP A 406 -0.65 7.53 25.13
CA TRP A 406 -1.34 6.31 25.49
C TRP A 406 -2.77 6.22 24.93
N GLY A 407 -3.44 7.37 24.70
CA GLY A 407 -4.73 7.41 24.04
C GLY A 407 -4.67 6.91 22.59
N ALA A 408 -3.64 7.31 21.84
CA ALA A 408 -3.41 6.83 20.48
C ALA A 408 -3.05 5.33 20.45
N VAL A 409 -2.13 4.92 21.33
CA VAL A 409 -1.71 3.51 21.43
C VAL A 409 -2.89 2.62 21.82
N ALA A 410 -3.69 3.02 22.80
CA ALA A 410 -4.88 2.28 23.21
C ALA A 410 -5.92 2.20 22.07
N SER A 411 -6.14 3.30 21.34
CA SER A 411 -7.06 3.32 20.19
C SER A 411 -6.62 2.38 19.08
N LEU A 412 -5.32 2.30 18.80
CA LEU A 412 -4.75 1.36 17.84
C LEU A 412 -4.97 -0.09 18.30
N ILE A 413 -4.64 -0.40 19.56
CA ILE A 413 -4.78 -1.76 20.12
C ILE A 413 -6.24 -2.20 20.15
N VAL A 414 -7.14 -1.36 20.70
CA VAL A 414 -8.56 -1.69 20.78
C VAL A 414 -9.18 -1.82 19.40
N GLY A 415 -8.84 -0.93 18.47
CA GLY A 415 -9.27 -1.02 17.07
C GLY A 415 -8.83 -2.34 16.43
N SER A 416 -7.58 -2.74 16.64
CA SER A 416 -7.04 -4.01 16.12
C SER A 416 -7.74 -5.22 16.74
N LEU A 417 -7.96 -5.23 18.05
CA LEU A 417 -8.66 -6.31 18.72
C LEU A 417 -10.11 -6.42 18.22
N VAL A 418 -10.86 -5.31 18.16
CA VAL A 418 -12.22 -5.32 17.61
C VAL A 418 -12.23 -5.81 16.17
N GLY A 419 -11.29 -5.34 15.36
CA GLY A 419 -11.18 -5.73 13.97
C GLY A 419 -10.89 -7.22 13.79
N TRP A 420 -9.89 -7.76 14.48
CA TRP A 420 -9.58 -9.19 14.45
C TRP A 420 -10.72 -10.06 14.98
N GLY A 421 -11.54 -9.54 15.89
CA GLY A 421 -12.75 -10.21 16.34
C GLY A 421 -13.83 -10.38 15.27
N LEU A 422 -13.77 -9.59 14.18
CA LEU A 422 -14.79 -9.51 13.14
C LEU A 422 -14.28 -9.80 11.73
N VAL A 423 -13.12 -10.46 11.62
CA VAL A 423 -12.56 -11.01 10.37
C VAL A 423 -12.31 -12.50 10.49
N VAL A 424 -12.29 -13.20 9.37
CA VAL A 424 -12.01 -14.64 9.32
C VAL A 424 -10.97 -14.95 8.26
N ASN A 425 -9.98 -15.75 8.62
CA ASN A 425 -9.02 -16.35 7.69
C ASN A 425 -9.30 -17.85 7.53
N ALA A 426 -10.27 -18.21 6.70
CA ALA A 426 -10.72 -19.59 6.53
C ALA A 426 -9.62 -20.55 6.03
N LYS A 427 -8.63 -20.03 5.27
CA LYS A 427 -7.58 -20.83 4.64
C LYS A 427 -6.31 -20.97 5.49
N ALA A 428 -6.16 -20.22 6.59
CA ALA A 428 -4.98 -20.22 7.45
C ALA A 428 -5.34 -20.71 8.86
N SER A 429 -5.13 -21.99 9.14
CA SER A 429 -5.52 -22.64 10.40
C SER A 429 -4.90 -21.98 11.64
N TRP A 430 -3.69 -21.46 11.54
CA TRP A 430 -3.01 -20.74 12.63
C TRP A 430 -3.64 -19.39 12.98
N LEU A 431 -4.54 -18.86 12.11
CA LEU A 431 -5.35 -17.65 12.34
C LEU A 431 -6.78 -17.97 12.80
N SER A 432 -7.08 -19.22 13.12
CA SER A 432 -8.42 -19.65 13.57
C SER A 432 -8.89 -18.98 14.87
N TRP A 433 -8.02 -18.29 15.60
CA TRP A 433 -8.38 -17.47 16.76
C TRP A 433 -9.14 -16.20 16.39
N GLN A 434 -9.07 -15.71 15.13
CA GLN A 434 -9.83 -14.54 14.65
C GLN A 434 -11.32 -14.84 14.60
N GLY A 435 -12.16 -13.79 14.47
CA GLY A 435 -13.62 -13.93 14.39
C GLY A 435 -14.33 -14.22 15.73
N TYR A 436 -13.65 -13.97 16.86
CA TYR A 436 -14.19 -14.23 18.20
C TYR A 436 -15.37 -13.32 18.60
N LEU A 437 -15.63 -12.23 17.87
CA LEU A 437 -16.80 -11.37 18.07
C LEU A 437 -17.95 -11.66 17.08
N LEU A 438 -17.83 -12.61 16.19
CA LEU A 438 -18.86 -12.96 15.20
C LEU A 438 -20.03 -13.75 15.78
N GLY A 439 -19.98 -14.21 17.05
CA GLY A 439 -21.06 -14.99 17.64
C GLY A 439 -22.46 -14.42 17.40
N PRO A 440 -22.74 -13.13 17.73
CA PRO A 440 -24.03 -12.50 17.49
C PRO A 440 -24.42 -12.34 16.01
N LEU A 441 -23.46 -12.49 15.08
CA LEU A 441 -23.64 -12.34 13.65
C LEU A 441 -23.67 -13.70 12.90
N GLY A 442 -23.91 -14.78 13.60
CA GLY A 442 -23.98 -16.13 13.03
C GLY A 442 -22.69 -16.95 13.14
N GLY A 443 -21.69 -16.44 13.87
CA GLY A 443 -20.40 -17.12 14.08
C GLY A 443 -19.45 -17.04 12.88
N ARG A 444 -18.42 -17.88 12.91
CA ARG A 444 -17.36 -17.91 11.87
C ARG A 444 -17.81 -18.59 10.56
N GLU A 445 -18.93 -19.29 10.57
CA GLU A 445 -19.52 -19.96 9.41
C GLU A 445 -20.77 -19.23 8.87
N GLY A 446 -21.19 -18.16 9.58
CA GLY A 446 -22.33 -17.35 9.16
C GLY A 446 -21.97 -16.39 8.01
N ASP A 447 -22.99 -15.81 7.37
CA ASP A 447 -22.87 -14.92 6.23
C ASP A 447 -21.94 -13.72 6.48
N TRP A 448 -21.85 -13.24 7.72
CA TRP A 448 -21.01 -12.11 8.09
C TRP A 448 -19.52 -12.46 8.23
N ALA A 449 -19.18 -13.73 8.28
CA ALA A 449 -17.76 -14.15 8.38
C ALA A 449 -16.96 -13.69 7.16
N GLY A 450 -17.52 -13.84 5.95
CA GLY A 450 -16.90 -13.42 4.69
C GLY A 450 -16.92 -11.92 4.45
N ALA A 451 -17.73 -11.16 5.19
CA ALA A 451 -17.86 -9.71 5.03
C ALA A 451 -16.61 -8.93 5.51
N ASN A 452 -15.80 -9.52 6.40
CA ASN A 452 -14.58 -8.92 6.94
C ASN A 452 -14.74 -7.47 7.44
N ILE A 453 -15.93 -7.15 7.99
CA ILE A 453 -16.28 -5.79 8.46
C ILE A 453 -15.35 -5.28 9.56
N GLY A 454 -14.60 -6.17 10.18
CA GLY A 454 -13.59 -5.83 11.18
C GLY A 454 -12.58 -4.81 10.69
N ILE A 455 -12.26 -4.77 9.39
CA ILE A 455 -11.36 -3.78 8.79
C ILE A 455 -11.95 -2.37 8.91
N LEU A 456 -13.23 -2.20 8.56
CA LEU A 456 -13.92 -0.91 8.65
C LEU A 456 -14.09 -0.48 10.11
N LEU A 457 -14.49 -1.41 10.98
CA LEU A 457 -14.68 -1.12 12.40
C LEU A 457 -13.36 -0.81 13.12
N ALA A 458 -12.26 -1.43 12.74
CA ALA A 458 -10.93 -1.08 13.26
C ALA A 458 -10.58 0.39 12.96
N MET A 459 -10.84 0.87 11.74
CA MET A 459 -10.62 2.28 11.37
C MET A 459 -11.53 3.22 12.16
N VAL A 460 -12.82 2.89 12.28
CA VAL A 460 -13.78 3.69 13.04
C VAL A 460 -13.39 3.77 14.52
N VAL A 461 -13.02 2.64 15.13
CA VAL A 461 -12.59 2.58 16.53
C VAL A 461 -11.30 3.36 16.74
N GLY A 462 -10.32 3.23 15.82
CA GLY A 462 -9.10 4.02 15.83
C GLY A 462 -9.38 5.53 15.79
N PHE A 463 -10.25 5.95 14.87
CA PHE A 463 -10.65 7.35 14.71
C PHE A 463 -11.38 7.90 15.93
N VAL A 464 -12.47 7.25 16.35
CA VAL A 464 -13.31 7.69 17.46
C VAL A 464 -12.55 7.64 18.79
N GLY A 465 -11.79 6.55 19.00
CA GLY A 465 -10.96 6.38 20.20
C GLY A 465 -9.91 7.49 20.34
N TYR A 466 -9.19 7.79 19.26
CA TYR A 466 -8.23 8.88 19.26
C TYR A 466 -8.90 10.24 19.46
N TRP A 467 -10.01 10.49 18.77
CA TRP A 467 -10.76 11.73 18.91
C TRP A 467 -11.20 11.96 20.35
N ALA A 468 -11.77 10.95 21.00
CA ALA A 468 -12.24 11.01 22.38
C ALA A 468 -11.11 11.22 23.40
N THR A 469 -9.97 10.55 23.19
CA THR A 469 -8.87 10.55 24.19
C THR A 469 -7.85 11.65 23.98
N SER A 470 -7.70 12.17 22.76
CA SER A 470 -6.57 13.03 22.38
C SER A 470 -6.97 14.42 21.88
N ALA A 471 -8.25 14.73 21.65
CA ALA A 471 -8.67 16.05 21.16
C ALA A 471 -8.24 17.21 22.09
N GLY A 472 -8.34 17.03 23.40
CA GLY A 472 -7.87 18.01 24.40
C GLY A 472 -6.35 18.22 24.31
N ARG A 473 -5.59 17.15 24.13
CA ARG A 473 -4.13 17.18 23.97
C ARG A 473 -3.72 17.95 22.71
N VAL A 474 -4.36 17.67 21.57
CA VAL A 474 -4.08 18.35 20.30
C VAL A 474 -4.34 19.85 20.43
N ARG A 475 -5.48 20.24 21.00
CA ARG A 475 -5.80 21.66 21.25
C ARG A 475 -4.78 22.35 22.16
N ALA A 476 -4.29 21.67 23.21
CA ALA A 476 -3.23 22.20 24.07
C ALA A 476 -1.91 22.39 23.32
N GLN A 477 -1.52 21.44 22.48
CA GLN A 477 -0.34 21.54 21.65
C GLN A 477 -0.39 22.73 20.68
N GLU A 478 -1.55 23.01 20.09
CA GLU A 478 -1.74 24.15 19.17
C GLU A 478 -1.74 25.51 19.89
N LYS A 479 -2.21 25.58 21.13
CA LYS A 479 -2.12 26.80 21.95
C LYS A 479 -0.67 27.15 22.31
N LEU A 480 0.16 26.16 22.60
CA LEU A 480 1.60 26.37 22.85
C LEU A 480 2.31 26.96 21.62
N ALA A 481 1.99 26.48 20.42
CA ALA A 481 2.50 27.03 19.17
C ALA A 481 2.24 28.52 18.98
N SER A 482 1.07 28.99 19.42
CA SER A 482 0.71 30.41 19.31
C SER A 482 1.49 31.29 20.26
N ARG A 483 1.82 30.79 21.46
CA ARG A 483 2.57 31.54 22.46
C ARG A 483 4.03 31.68 22.08
N THR A 484 4.67 30.63 21.59
CA THR A 484 6.08 30.68 21.16
C THR A 484 6.27 31.61 19.96
N TYR A 485 5.29 31.65 19.03
CA TYR A 485 5.32 32.60 17.92
C TYR A 485 5.15 34.05 18.36
N ALA A 486 4.25 34.33 19.30
CA ALA A 486 4.01 35.67 19.84
C ALA A 486 5.24 36.20 20.60
N GLN A 487 5.89 35.35 21.43
CA GLN A 487 7.12 35.71 22.13
C GLN A 487 8.31 36.00 21.19
N GLY A 488 8.47 35.19 20.13
CA GLY A 488 9.51 35.40 19.14
C GLY A 488 9.35 36.69 18.32
N VAL A 489 8.10 37.13 18.09
CA VAL A 489 7.82 38.41 17.44
C VAL A 489 8.16 39.59 18.37
N GLU A 490 7.79 39.50 19.69
CA GLU A 490 8.12 40.54 20.68
C GLU A 490 9.64 40.65 20.96
N GLU A 491 10.40 39.56 20.86
CA GLU A 491 11.88 39.56 21.01
C GLU A 491 12.58 40.05 19.74
N GLY A 492 11.97 39.88 18.56
CA GLY A 492 12.52 40.36 17.27
C GLY A 492 12.24 41.84 17.00
N GLU A 493 11.31 42.47 17.75
CA GLU A 493 11.01 43.91 17.68
C GLU A 493 11.77 44.74 18.73
N ARG A 494 12.57 44.11 19.59
CA ARG A 494 13.47 44.77 20.55
C ARG A 494 14.93 44.69 20.06
#